data_da19fe437aeb4656413cc34722293900
#
_entry.id   da19fe437aeb4656413cc34722293900
#
_cell.length_a   1.000
_cell.length_b   1.000
_cell.length_c   1.000
_cell.angle_alpha   90.00
_cell.angle_beta   90.00
_cell.angle_gamma   90.00
#
_symmetry.space_group_name_H-M   'P 1'
#
loop_
_entity.id
_entity.type
_entity.pdbx_description
1 polymer ?
#
loop_
_entity_poly.entity_id
_entity_poly.type
_entity_poly.pdbx_seq_one_letter_code
_entity_poly.pdbx_strand_id
1 'polypeptide(L)'
;MKILDQIKNGESKTLELKEKLPDNKSIAKTVIAFANTGGGKIIVGINDKLKITGVDANSVYALKDKIASVIFDSCSPDILPEIYTININGKLLLVIEIFRGNLMPYFLKSEEKTDGVYIRVGATNRKASPQIIEELQRHKRYVSFDEEINYDITVREPDMIPLKTRFAKTGKTLSDEKLRNLNLIKTDRGITYPTNALLILLGKFPHCSVKCARFKGITMEVFIDKKEYRGNIFSILENTQNFILNHINLSAKIEGLYRTDNYEIPIVALREALINALIHRDYANFGRDIKMGVYDDIVNIVSPGALPSIVTIEDILRGRSEIRNKVIANVFKELGLIEQWGSGINRIMLTCKKAGLDQPKIKEQGGFVDVEFYRPKKY
;
A
#
# COMPACT_ATOMS: atom_id res chain seq x y z
N MET A 1 -13.81 -10.38 13.11
CA MET A 1 -13.09 -10.73 14.35
C MET A 1 -13.93 -10.23 15.53
N LYS A 2 -14.18 -11.07 16.55
CA LYS A 2 -14.96 -10.62 17.72
C LYS A 2 -14.14 -9.56 18.46
N ILE A 3 -14.78 -8.55 19.05
CA ILE A 3 -14.11 -7.43 19.73
C ILE A 3 -13.15 -7.90 20.85
N LEU A 4 -13.48 -9.03 21.49
CA LEU A 4 -12.61 -9.68 22.47
C LEU A 4 -11.27 -10.14 21.89
N ASP A 5 -11.25 -10.62 20.65
CA ASP A 5 -10.02 -11.06 20.00
C ASP A 5 -9.15 -9.85 19.61
N GLN A 6 -9.79 -8.73 19.27
CA GLN A 6 -9.10 -7.47 19.02
C GLN A 6 -8.42 -6.95 20.30
N ILE A 7 -9.14 -6.95 21.40
CA ILE A 7 -8.60 -6.52 22.72
C ILE A 7 -7.40 -7.37 23.14
N LYS A 8 -7.46 -8.69 22.95
CA LYS A 8 -6.34 -9.60 23.29
C LYS A 8 -5.07 -9.31 22.49
N ASN A 9 -5.21 -8.83 21.26
CA ASN A 9 -4.09 -8.49 20.40
C ASN A 9 -3.48 -7.11 20.71
N GLY A 10 -4.12 -6.33 21.59
CA GLY A 10 -3.66 -4.99 21.99
C GLY A 10 -3.93 -3.89 20.97
N GLU A 11 -3.31 -2.72 21.20
CA GLU A 11 -3.45 -1.55 20.32
C GLU A 11 -2.85 -1.79 18.93
N SER A 12 -3.46 -1.17 17.94
CA SER A 12 -3.08 -1.34 16.53
C SER A 12 -3.36 -0.09 15.69
N LYS A 13 -3.18 -0.20 14.38
CA LYS A 13 -3.51 0.87 13.42
C LYS A 13 -4.99 1.28 13.48
N THR A 14 -5.89 0.39 13.92
CA THR A 14 -7.34 0.60 13.98
C THR A 14 -7.94 0.42 15.37
N LEU A 15 -7.12 0.27 16.39
CA LEU A 15 -7.58 0.07 17.77
C LEU A 15 -6.74 0.85 18.76
N GLU A 16 -7.41 1.61 19.63
CA GLU A 16 -6.84 2.31 20.78
C GLU A 16 -7.58 1.83 22.05
N LEU A 17 -6.84 1.49 23.09
CA LEU A 17 -7.40 1.00 24.36
C LEU A 17 -7.06 1.99 25.49
N LYS A 18 -8.05 2.35 26.31
CA LYS A 18 -7.88 3.27 27.42
C LYS A 18 -8.63 2.80 28.65
N GLU A 19 -8.02 2.93 29.81
CA GLU A 19 -8.71 2.63 31.07
C GLU A 19 -9.76 3.68 31.39
N LYS A 20 -9.40 4.96 31.22
CA LYS A 20 -10.28 6.12 31.43
C LYS A 20 -10.26 7.01 30.16
N LEU A 21 -11.26 7.87 30.05
CA LEU A 21 -11.31 8.83 28.95
C LEU A 21 -10.09 9.76 29.01
N PRO A 22 -9.28 9.85 27.95
CA PRO A 22 -8.14 10.77 27.88
C PRO A 22 -8.58 12.24 27.89
N ASP A 23 -7.61 13.16 27.95
CA ASP A 23 -7.87 14.58 27.77
C ASP A 23 -8.44 14.88 26.37
N ASN A 24 -9.12 16.02 26.23
CA ASN A 24 -9.83 16.42 25.03
C ASN A 24 -8.92 16.48 23.79
N LYS A 25 -7.69 16.98 23.97
CA LYS A 25 -6.73 17.10 22.85
C LYS A 25 -6.23 15.72 22.39
N SER A 26 -6.00 14.81 23.32
CA SER A 26 -5.58 13.44 23.02
C SER A 26 -6.68 12.66 22.30
N ILE A 27 -7.95 12.81 22.71
CA ILE A 27 -9.10 12.23 22.00
C ILE A 27 -9.16 12.77 20.58
N ALA A 28 -9.14 14.10 20.41
CA ALA A 28 -9.24 14.72 19.10
C ALA A 28 -8.11 14.30 18.16
N LYS A 29 -6.87 14.22 18.65
CA LYS A 29 -5.73 13.71 17.85
C LYS A 29 -5.93 12.27 17.39
N THR A 30 -6.43 11.39 18.26
CA THR A 30 -6.68 9.98 17.90
C THR A 30 -7.81 9.86 16.88
N VAL A 31 -8.88 10.63 17.07
CA VAL A 31 -10.02 10.70 16.14
C VAL A 31 -9.57 11.18 14.76
N ILE A 32 -8.80 12.28 14.72
CA ILE A 32 -8.23 12.81 13.46
C ILE A 32 -7.32 11.77 12.80
N ALA A 33 -6.45 11.12 13.56
CA ALA A 33 -5.55 10.11 13.03
C ALA A 33 -6.31 8.93 12.42
N PHE A 34 -7.39 8.47 13.06
CA PHE A 34 -8.26 7.43 12.50
C PHE A 34 -9.00 7.91 11.25
N ALA A 35 -9.58 9.12 11.26
CA ALA A 35 -10.30 9.67 10.11
C ALA A 35 -9.39 9.88 8.90
N ASN A 36 -8.12 10.23 9.10
CA ASN A 36 -7.12 10.39 8.04
C ASN A 36 -6.51 9.07 7.56
N THR A 37 -6.75 7.97 8.28
CA THR A 37 -6.18 6.65 7.92
C THR A 37 -7.29 5.62 7.63
N GLY A 38 -7.27 4.47 8.23
CA GLY A 38 -8.22 3.38 7.97
C GLY A 38 -9.49 3.39 8.81
N GLY A 39 -9.75 4.47 9.56
CA GLY A 39 -10.74 4.43 10.64
C GLY A 39 -10.21 3.67 11.84
N GLY A 40 -11.06 3.49 12.86
CA GLY A 40 -10.67 2.72 14.04
C GLY A 40 -11.62 2.89 15.21
N LYS A 41 -11.29 2.21 16.30
CA LYS A 41 -12.08 2.24 17.54
C LYS A 41 -11.22 2.68 18.71
N ILE A 42 -11.77 3.58 19.53
CA ILE A 42 -11.22 3.85 20.86
C ILE A 42 -12.15 3.13 21.84
N ILE A 43 -11.58 2.24 22.66
CA ILE A 43 -12.35 1.50 23.66
C ILE A 43 -11.90 1.96 25.04
N VAL A 44 -12.84 2.49 25.81
CA VAL A 44 -12.61 2.95 27.19
C VAL A 44 -13.13 1.91 28.18
N GLY A 45 -12.37 1.65 29.22
CA GLY A 45 -12.62 0.65 30.27
C GLY A 45 -11.66 -0.55 30.18
N ILE A 46 -10.49 -0.38 29.57
CA ILE A 46 -9.45 -1.42 29.42
C ILE A 46 -8.11 -0.82 29.85
N ASN A 47 -7.43 -1.45 30.81
CA ASN A 47 -6.13 -0.99 31.27
C ASN A 47 -4.96 -1.48 30.41
N ASP A 48 -3.75 -0.97 30.68
CA ASP A 48 -2.53 -1.29 29.92
C ASP A 48 -2.13 -2.79 29.97
N LYS A 49 -2.67 -3.54 30.94
CA LYS A 49 -2.50 -5.01 31.03
C LYS A 49 -3.58 -5.78 30.27
N LEU A 50 -4.33 -5.11 29.39
CA LEU A 50 -5.45 -5.64 28.61
C LEU A 50 -6.59 -6.22 29.46
N LYS A 51 -6.65 -5.84 30.76
CA LYS A 51 -7.72 -6.28 31.66
C LYS A 51 -8.92 -5.32 31.52
N ILE A 52 -10.10 -5.87 31.36
CA ILE A 52 -11.35 -5.12 31.32
C ILE A 52 -11.65 -4.60 32.71
N THR A 53 -11.60 -3.28 32.89
CA THR A 53 -11.95 -2.56 34.11
C THR A 53 -13.40 -2.11 34.10
N GLY A 54 -13.90 -1.72 32.89
CA GLY A 54 -15.24 -1.17 32.67
C GLY A 54 -15.33 0.33 32.94
N VAL A 55 -16.46 0.92 32.54
CA VAL A 55 -16.85 2.30 32.86
C VAL A 55 -18.08 2.30 33.76
N ASP A 56 -18.24 3.33 34.59
CA ASP A 56 -19.45 3.48 35.43
C ASP A 56 -20.68 3.74 34.57
N ALA A 57 -21.70 2.91 34.73
CA ALA A 57 -22.96 3.00 33.99
C ALA A 57 -23.66 4.35 34.14
N ASN A 58 -23.58 4.96 35.33
CA ASN A 58 -24.22 6.24 35.62
C ASN A 58 -23.54 7.42 34.88
N SER A 59 -22.27 7.29 34.53
CA SER A 59 -21.50 8.33 33.85
C SER A 59 -21.56 8.23 32.31
N VAL A 60 -22.07 7.13 31.75
CA VAL A 60 -22.00 6.84 30.30
C VAL A 60 -22.64 7.92 29.43
N TYR A 61 -23.81 8.43 29.82
CA TYR A 61 -24.50 9.47 29.03
C TYR A 61 -23.67 10.75 28.98
N ALA A 62 -23.18 11.21 30.13
CA ALA A 62 -22.34 12.40 30.22
C ALA A 62 -21.01 12.24 29.46
N LEU A 63 -20.44 11.03 29.45
CA LEU A 63 -19.25 10.70 28.68
C LEU A 63 -19.50 10.75 27.18
N LYS A 64 -20.62 10.20 26.70
CA LYS A 64 -21.00 10.24 25.28
C LYS A 64 -21.19 11.69 24.79
N ASP A 65 -21.93 12.50 25.53
CA ASP A 65 -22.15 13.91 25.17
C ASP A 65 -20.85 14.70 25.17
N LYS A 66 -20.00 14.50 26.19
CA LYS A 66 -18.69 15.13 26.25
C LYS A 66 -17.83 14.75 25.05
N ILE A 67 -17.78 13.47 24.67
CA ILE A 67 -16.97 12.99 23.53
C ILE A 67 -17.47 13.59 22.24
N ALA A 68 -18.79 13.58 22.01
CA ALA A 68 -19.39 14.16 20.82
C ALA A 68 -19.06 15.66 20.71
N SER A 69 -19.18 16.43 21.79
CA SER A 69 -18.83 17.85 21.84
C SER A 69 -17.34 18.07 21.56
N VAL A 70 -16.45 17.31 22.21
CA VAL A 70 -14.99 17.41 22.00
C VAL A 70 -14.61 17.18 20.55
N ILE A 71 -15.19 16.16 19.90
CA ILE A 71 -14.91 15.85 18.50
C ILE A 71 -15.40 16.97 17.59
N PHE A 72 -16.64 17.41 17.79
CA PHE A 72 -17.23 18.48 16.99
C PHE A 72 -16.48 19.80 17.12
N ASP A 73 -16.11 20.18 18.34
CA ASP A 73 -15.44 21.46 18.61
C ASP A 73 -13.97 21.48 18.17
N SER A 74 -13.30 20.31 18.23
CA SER A 74 -11.84 20.23 18.04
C SER A 74 -11.40 19.80 16.66
N CYS A 75 -12.23 19.08 15.88
CA CYS A 75 -11.84 18.51 14.61
C CYS A 75 -12.38 19.31 13.42
N SER A 76 -11.59 19.44 12.37
CA SER A 76 -12.01 20.03 11.08
C SER A 76 -11.40 19.25 9.92
N PRO A 77 -12.17 18.98 8.84
CA PRO A 77 -13.63 19.01 8.72
C PRO A 77 -14.34 18.23 9.83
N ASP A 78 -15.68 18.37 9.91
CA ASP A 78 -16.46 17.65 10.92
C ASP A 78 -16.34 16.13 10.78
N ILE A 79 -16.20 15.45 11.91
CA ILE A 79 -16.12 13.98 12.00
C ILE A 79 -17.34 13.51 12.78
N LEU A 80 -18.07 12.55 12.21
CA LEU A 80 -19.24 11.94 12.83
C LEU A 80 -18.86 10.55 13.37
N PRO A 81 -18.63 10.42 14.69
CA PRO A 81 -18.34 9.13 15.31
C PRO A 81 -19.62 8.35 15.59
N GLU A 82 -19.53 7.02 15.63
CA GLU A 82 -20.51 6.21 16.33
C GLU A 82 -20.05 5.95 17.77
N ILE A 83 -20.90 6.33 18.75
CA ILE A 83 -20.57 6.19 20.19
C ILE A 83 -21.58 5.26 20.83
N TYR A 84 -21.14 4.07 21.20
CA TYR A 84 -22.00 3.04 21.79
C TYR A 84 -21.31 2.30 22.94
N THR A 85 -22.07 1.51 23.66
CA THR A 85 -21.55 0.69 24.74
C THR A 85 -21.73 -0.79 24.43
N ILE A 86 -20.80 -1.59 24.94
CA ILE A 86 -20.84 -3.05 24.90
C ILE A 86 -20.67 -3.60 26.31
N ASN A 87 -21.34 -4.69 26.62
CA ASN A 87 -21.19 -5.39 27.89
C ASN A 87 -20.36 -6.66 27.67
N ILE A 88 -19.27 -6.80 28.41
CA ILE A 88 -18.44 -8.00 28.38
C ILE A 88 -18.26 -8.49 29.82
N ASN A 89 -18.75 -9.69 30.10
CA ASN A 89 -18.67 -10.31 31.41
C ASN A 89 -19.18 -9.42 32.57
N GLY A 90 -20.29 -8.71 32.34
CA GLY A 90 -20.89 -7.82 33.33
C GLY A 90 -20.23 -6.43 33.44
N LYS A 91 -19.18 -6.16 32.68
CA LYS A 91 -18.49 -4.85 32.65
C LYS A 91 -18.85 -4.09 31.38
N LEU A 92 -19.22 -2.82 31.55
CA LEU A 92 -19.59 -1.94 30.46
C LEU A 92 -18.34 -1.27 29.87
N LEU A 93 -18.16 -1.36 28.57
CA LEU A 93 -17.12 -0.65 27.82
C LEU A 93 -17.77 0.42 26.94
N LEU A 94 -17.14 1.59 26.84
CA LEU A 94 -17.53 2.65 25.92
C LEU A 94 -16.69 2.57 24.67
N VAL A 95 -17.34 2.48 23.50
CA VAL A 95 -16.69 2.38 22.20
C VAL A 95 -16.98 3.64 21.40
N ILE A 96 -15.93 4.27 20.88
CA ILE A 96 -15.98 5.38 19.94
C ILE A 96 -15.44 4.85 18.62
N GLU A 97 -16.31 4.68 17.65
CA GLU A 97 -15.97 4.17 16.32
C GLU A 97 -15.87 5.31 15.34
N ILE A 98 -14.74 5.43 14.71
CA ILE A 98 -14.41 6.46 13.74
C ILE A 98 -14.25 5.80 12.39
N PHE A 99 -15.03 6.26 11.41
CA PHE A 99 -14.87 5.84 10.01
C PHE A 99 -13.83 6.70 9.33
N ARG A 100 -13.18 6.14 8.32
CA ARG A 100 -12.33 6.94 7.44
C ARG A 100 -13.14 8.06 6.81
N GLY A 101 -12.62 9.26 6.86
CA GLY A 101 -13.27 10.42 6.30
C GLY A 101 -13.00 10.60 4.81
N ASN A 102 -13.95 11.22 4.10
CA ASN A 102 -13.85 11.54 2.67
C ASN A 102 -13.33 12.96 2.40
N LEU A 103 -13.28 13.82 3.43
CA LEU A 103 -12.92 15.22 3.31
C LEU A 103 -11.48 15.53 3.77
N MET A 104 -10.61 14.52 3.68
CA MET A 104 -9.21 14.63 4.12
C MET A 104 -8.47 15.82 3.48
N PRO A 105 -7.45 16.39 4.16
CA PRO A 105 -7.00 16.02 5.50
C PRO A 105 -7.90 16.60 6.60
N TYR A 106 -8.15 15.81 7.63
CA TYR A 106 -8.74 16.26 8.90
C TYR A 106 -7.62 16.78 9.80
N PHE A 107 -7.91 17.83 10.54
CA PHE A 107 -6.92 18.48 11.39
C PHE A 107 -7.52 19.04 12.68
N LEU A 108 -6.68 19.31 13.67
CA LEU A 108 -7.05 19.88 14.93
C LEU A 108 -7.28 21.41 14.77
N LYS A 109 -8.49 21.91 15.08
CA LYS A 109 -8.87 23.34 14.93
C LYS A 109 -7.97 24.30 15.73
N SER A 110 -7.38 23.83 16.84
CA SER A 110 -6.48 24.63 17.67
C SER A 110 -5.03 24.71 17.15
N GLU A 111 -4.71 24.02 16.06
CA GLU A 111 -3.41 24.05 15.41
C GLU A 111 -3.60 24.54 13.95
N GLU A 112 -2.53 24.98 13.29
CA GLU A 112 -2.63 25.35 11.88
C GLU A 112 -3.01 24.14 11.03
N LYS A 113 -3.66 24.39 9.90
CA LYS A 113 -4.16 23.32 9.01
C LYS A 113 -3.11 22.33 8.58
N THR A 114 -1.85 22.73 8.49
CA THR A 114 -0.71 21.88 8.15
C THR A 114 -0.14 21.18 9.38
N ASP A 115 -0.15 21.82 10.54
CA ASP A 115 0.44 21.29 11.77
C ASP A 115 -0.51 20.40 12.57
N GLY A 116 -1.82 20.61 12.42
CA GLY A 116 -2.87 19.88 13.12
C GLY A 116 -3.24 18.55 12.48
N VAL A 117 -2.59 18.12 11.37
CA VAL A 117 -2.89 16.86 10.71
C VAL A 117 -2.16 15.71 11.39
N TYR A 118 -2.93 14.74 11.88
CA TYR A 118 -2.42 13.53 12.50
C TYR A 118 -2.82 12.30 11.70
N ILE A 119 -1.94 11.30 11.70
CA ILE A 119 -2.12 10.00 11.08
C ILE A 119 -1.79 8.88 12.07
N ARG A 120 -2.33 7.70 11.82
CA ARG A 120 -2.06 6.51 12.62
C ARG A 120 -0.91 5.70 12.00
N VAL A 121 0.18 5.51 12.76
CA VAL A 121 1.33 4.69 12.36
C VAL A 121 1.52 3.59 13.41
N GLY A 122 1.16 2.36 13.06
CA GLY A 122 1.06 1.27 14.03
C GLY A 122 0.05 1.63 15.14
N ALA A 123 0.46 1.56 16.39
CA ALA A 123 -0.36 1.93 17.55
C ALA A 123 -0.14 3.39 18.02
N THR A 124 0.48 4.27 17.20
CA THR A 124 0.81 5.63 17.63
C THR A 124 0.24 6.70 16.69
N ASN A 125 -0.14 7.84 17.25
CA ASN A 125 -0.54 9.01 16.49
C ASN A 125 0.71 9.83 16.15
N ARG A 126 0.91 10.19 14.88
CA ARG A 126 2.04 11.00 14.40
C ARG A 126 1.53 12.19 13.61
N LYS A 127 2.25 13.31 13.68
CA LYS A 127 2.02 14.43 12.75
C LYS A 127 2.30 13.96 11.33
N ALA A 128 1.44 14.33 10.39
CA ALA A 128 1.64 14.06 8.97
C ALA A 128 2.76 14.95 8.42
N SER A 129 3.64 14.37 7.60
CA SER A 129 4.60 15.16 6.83
C SER A 129 3.89 15.89 5.68
N PRO A 130 4.51 16.94 5.09
CA PRO A 130 3.95 17.61 3.92
C PRO A 130 3.56 16.66 2.80
N GLN A 131 4.38 15.64 2.52
CA GLN A 131 4.12 14.63 1.49
C GLN A 131 2.86 13.80 1.79
N ILE A 132 2.64 13.45 3.06
CA ILE A 132 1.43 12.74 3.49
C ILE A 132 0.20 13.65 3.37
N ILE A 133 0.33 14.93 3.73
CA ILE A 133 -0.76 15.91 3.58
C ILE A 133 -1.17 16.04 2.11
N GLU A 134 -0.21 16.11 1.20
CA GLU A 134 -0.48 16.12 -0.24
C GLU A 134 -1.17 14.83 -0.71
N GLU A 135 -0.76 13.66 -0.21
CA GLU A 135 -1.42 12.38 -0.49
C GLU A 135 -2.87 12.39 -0.01
N LEU A 136 -3.14 12.88 1.20
CA LEU A 136 -4.51 13.03 1.74
C LEU A 136 -5.35 14.00 0.89
N GLN A 137 -4.76 15.10 0.41
CA GLN A 137 -5.44 16.04 -0.49
C GLN A 137 -5.75 15.43 -1.86
N ARG A 138 -4.86 14.59 -2.41
CA ARG A 138 -5.11 13.82 -3.64
C ARG A 138 -6.28 12.85 -3.44
N HIS A 139 -6.34 12.16 -2.31
CA HIS A 139 -7.48 11.30 -1.98
C HIS A 139 -8.80 12.05 -1.97
N LYS A 140 -8.86 13.26 -1.40
CA LYS A 140 -10.06 14.11 -1.43
C LYS A 140 -10.52 14.43 -2.84
N ARG A 141 -9.61 14.63 -3.78
CA ARG A 141 -9.89 14.92 -5.19
C ARG A 141 -10.13 13.67 -6.02
N TYR A 142 -10.01 12.47 -5.44
CA TYR A 142 -10.07 11.16 -6.10
C TYR A 142 -9.03 10.99 -7.22
N VAL A 143 -7.96 11.78 -7.24
CA VAL A 143 -6.88 11.76 -8.22
C VAL A 143 -5.68 11.01 -7.64
N SER A 144 -5.11 10.08 -8.38
CA SER A 144 -3.85 9.43 -8.01
C SER A 144 -2.65 10.26 -8.49
N PHE A 145 -1.47 10.09 -7.85
CA PHE A 145 -0.26 10.81 -8.23
C PHE A 145 0.09 10.62 -9.72
N ASP A 146 -0.08 9.41 -10.22
CA ASP A 146 0.22 9.07 -11.60
C ASP A 146 -0.76 9.71 -12.61
N GLU A 147 -1.94 10.15 -12.14
CA GLU A 147 -2.94 10.87 -12.94
C GLU A 147 -2.71 12.38 -13.00
N GLU A 148 -1.82 12.94 -12.19
CA GLU A 148 -1.51 14.36 -12.19
C GLU A 148 -0.80 14.77 -13.48
N ILE A 149 -1.13 15.98 -13.99
CA ILE A 149 -0.47 16.55 -15.16
C ILE A 149 0.98 16.89 -14.83
N ASN A 150 1.88 16.51 -15.72
CA ASN A 150 3.26 17.00 -15.69
C ASN A 150 3.40 18.19 -16.64
N TYR A 151 3.60 19.37 -16.09
CA TYR A 151 3.71 20.61 -16.86
C TYR A 151 5.10 20.88 -17.40
N ASP A 152 6.12 20.12 -16.98
CA ASP A 152 7.51 20.33 -17.40
C ASP A 152 7.77 19.86 -18.83
N ILE A 153 6.91 18.98 -19.34
CA ILE A 153 7.06 18.32 -20.64
C ILE A 153 5.75 18.43 -21.44
N THR A 154 5.83 18.71 -22.74
CA THR A 154 4.69 18.64 -23.64
C THR A 154 4.59 17.29 -24.35
N VAL A 155 3.39 16.92 -24.84
CA VAL A 155 3.15 15.60 -25.49
C VAL A 155 3.96 15.40 -26.76
N ARG A 156 4.47 16.47 -27.39
CA ARG A 156 5.30 16.35 -28.58
C ARG A 156 6.71 15.81 -28.32
N GLU A 157 7.17 15.88 -27.08
CA GLU A 157 8.54 15.50 -26.68
C GLU A 157 8.73 14.01 -26.31
N PRO A 158 7.77 13.32 -25.66
CA PRO A 158 7.98 11.92 -25.29
C PRO A 158 7.99 11.00 -26.52
N ASP A 159 9.02 10.14 -26.59
CA ASP A 159 9.02 9.04 -27.54
C ASP A 159 7.99 7.97 -27.14
N MET A 160 6.94 7.84 -27.95
CA MET A 160 5.81 6.93 -27.72
C MET A 160 6.05 5.51 -28.26
N ILE A 161 7.14 5.28 -28.99
CA ILE A 161 7.40 4.00 -29.66
C ILE A 161 7.35 2.82 -28.68
N PRO A 162 7.98 2.85 -27.51
CA PRO A 162 7.95 1.71 -26.58
C PRO A 162 6.54 1.32 -26.16
N LEU A 163 5.68 2.31 -25.89
CA LEU A 163 4.30 2.06 -25.47
C LEU A 163 3.43 1.59 -26.64
N LYS A 164 3.54 2.24 -27.79
CA LYS A 164 2.82 1.83 -29.03
C LYS A 164 3.17 0.39 -29.41
N THR A 165 4.45 0.00 -29.33
CA THR A 165 4.91 -1.36 -29.61
C THR A 165 4.28 -2.38 -28.64
N ARG A 166 4.12 -2.02 -27.36
CA ARG A 166 3.46 -2.89 -26.39
C ARG A 166 1.98 -3.11 -26.71
N PHE A 167 1.26 -2.05 -27.03
CA PHE A 167 -0.14 -2.15 -27.45
C PHE A 167 -0.30 -3.01 -28.73
N ALA A 168 0.55 -2.77 -29.73
CA ALA A 168 0.55 -3.56 -30.97
C ALA A 168 0.76 -5.07 -30.72
N LYS A 169 1.64 -5.46 -29.79
CA LYS A 169 1.84 -6.87 -29.40
C LYS A 169 0.58 -7.53 -28.84
N THR A 170 -0.36 -6.76 -28.30
CA THR A 170 -1.65 -7.27 -27.80
C THR A 170 -2.79 -7.10 -28.82
N GLY A 171 -2.46 -6.77 -30.08
CA GLY A 171 -3.45 -6.52 -31.14
C GLY A 171 -4.23 -5.22 -30.98
N LYS A 172 -3.75 -4.29 -30.15
CA LYS A 172 -4.43 -3.01 -29.85
C LYS A 172 -3.64 -1.84 -30.41
N THR A 173 -4.36 -0.80 -30.85
CA THR A 173 -3.76 0.47 -31.28
C THR A 173 -3.83 1.50 -30.16
N LEU A 174 -2.73 2.22 -29.94
CA LEU A 174 -2.66 3.34 -29.02
C LEU A 174 -2.89 4.65 -29.79
N SER A 175 -4.15 5.02 -29.99
CA SER A 175 -4.57 6.30 -30.60
C SER A 175 -4.54 7.44 -29.57
N ASP A 176 -4.65 8.69 -30.05
CA ASP A 176 -4.77 9.86 -29.18
C ASP A 176 -6.03 9.80 -28.31
N GLU A 177 -7.13 9.28 -28.84
CA GLU A 177 -8.35 9.03 -28.07
C GLU A 177 -8.08 8.01 -26.94
N LYS A 178 -7.38 6.92 -27.25
CA LYS A 178 -7.02 5.91 -26.24
C LYS A 178 -6.09 6.47 -25.17
N LEU A 179 -5.16 7.35 -25.54
CA LEU A 179 -4.30 8.06 -24.58
C LEU A 179 -5.13 8.91 -23.59
N ARG A 180 -6.15 9.63 -24.09
CA ARG A 180 -7.07 10.42 -23.23
C ARG A 180 -7.92 9.51 -22.34
N ASN A 181 -8.52 8.45 -22.90
CA ASN A 181 -9.38 7.52 -22.17
C ASN A 181 -8.63 6.77 -21.06
N LEU A 182 -7.33 6.53 -21.24
CA LEU A 182 -6.45 5.96 -20.22
C LEU A 182 -5.86 7.01 -19.28
N ASN A 183 -6.25 8.30 -19.37
CA ASN A 183 -5.67 9.38 -18.58
C ASN A 183 -4.13 9.50 -18.70
N LEU A 184 -3.56 9.12 -19.84
CA LEU A 184 -2.14 9.26 -20.11
C LEU A 184 -1.76 10.67 -20.56
N ILE A 185 -2.71 11.38 -21.17
CA ILE A 185 -2.59 12.79 -21.57
C ILE A 185 -3.83 13.55 -21.11
N LYS A 186 -3.64 14.81 -20.75
CA LYS A 186 -4.72 15.75 -20.38
C LYS A 186 -4.50 17.08 -21.07
N THR A 187 -5.59 17.79 -21.38
CA THR A 187 -5.53 19.13 -21.99
C THR A 187 -5.86 20.16 -20.91
N ASP A 188 -4.96 21.12 -20.74
CA ASP A 188 -5.18 22.30 -19.91
C ASP A 188 -4.90 23.56 -20.73
N ARG A 189 -5.85 24.52 -20.71
CA ARG A 189 -5.78 25.79 -21.45
C ARG A 189 -5.40 25.63 -22.92
N GLY A 190 -5.93 24.59 -23.59
CA GLY A 190 -5.69 24.30 -25.00
C GLY A 190 -4.35 23.60 -25.29
N ILE A 191 -3.51 23.35 -24.30
CA ILE A 191 -2.23 22.63 -24.43
C ILE A 191 -2.41 21.21 -23.89
N THR A 192 -1.90 20.23 -24.61
CA THR A 192 -1.94 18.82 -24.18
C THR A 192 -0.63 18.44 -23.51
N TYR A 193 -0.74 17.99 -22.28
CA TYR A 193 0.37 17.57 -21.42
C TYR A 193 0.31 16.07 -21.11
N PRO A 194 1.43 15.42 -20.87
CA PRO A 194 1.47 14.07 -20.33
C PRO A 194 1.05 14.10 -18.85
N THR A 195 0.49 13.00 -18.39
CA THR A 195 0.40 12.73 -16.95
C THR A 195 1.68 12.08 -16.44
N ASN A 196 1.89 12.07 -15.12
CA ASN A 196 3.04 11.38 -14.52
C ASN A 196 3.07 9.89 -14.93
N ALA A 197 1.90 9.24 -15.08
CA ALA A 197 1.81 7.85 -15.54
C ALA A 197 2.46 7.65 -16.92
N LEU A 198 2.19 8.51 -17.89
CA LEU A 198 2.80 8.40 -19.21
C LEU A 198 4.32 8.45 -19.12
N LEU A 199 4.86 9.39 -18.35
CA LEU A 199 6.30 9.53 -18.17
C LEU A 199 6.93 8.34 -17.44
N ILE A 200 6.25 7.79 -16.43
CA ILE A 200 6.67 6.57 -15.72
C ILE A 200 6.69 5.38 -16.67
N LEU A 201 5.62 5.18 -17.44
CA LEU A 201 5.52 4.08 -18.42
C LEU A 201 6.63 4.14 -19.47
N LEU A 202 7.00 5.34 -19.92
CA LEU A 202 8.05 5.57 -20.91
C LEU A 202 9.47 5.63 -20.31
N GLY A 203 9.62 5.63 -18.98
CA GLY A 203 10.91 5.79 -18.30
C GLY A 203 11.49 7.19 -18.40
N LYS A 204 10.64 8.18 -18.61
CA LYS A 204 11.01 9.61 -18.65
C LYS A 204 10.77 10.32 -17.32
N PHE A 205 10.12 9.66 -16.36
CA PHE A 205 9.92 10.18 -15.02
C PHE A 205 11.21 9.98 -14.18
N PRO A 206 11.64 10.99 -13.41
CA PRO A 206 12.86 10.90 -12.62
C PRO A 206 12.84 9.76 -11.61
N HIS A 207 14.01 9.17 -11.34
CA HIS A 207 14.19 8.19 -10.26
C HIS A 207 13.30 6.94 -10.32
N CYS A 208 12.94 6.49 -11.53
CA CYS A 208 12.26 5.21 -11.74
C CYS A 208 13.28 4.12 -12.02
N SER A 209 13.82 3.51 -10.96
CA SER A 209 14.75 2.38 -11.10
C SER A 209 14.40 1.22 -10.17
N VAL A 210 14.90 0.03 -10.55
CA VAL A 210 14.90 -1.17 -9.71
C VAL A 210 16.33 -1.61 -9.51
N LYS A 211 16.77 -1.70 -8.26
CA LYS A 211 18.09 -2.19 -7.87
C LYS A 211 18.00 -3.66 -7.51
N CYS A 212 18.75 -4.48 -8.23
CA CYS A 212 18.79 -5.92 -8.07
C CYS A 212 20.15 -6.35 -7.52
N ALA A 213 20.14 -7.30 -6.59
CA ALA A 213 21.38 -7.87 -6.04
C ALA A 213 21.23 -9.36 -5.76
N ARG A 214 22.31 -10.13 -6.01
CA ARG A 214 22.50 -11.48 -5.53
C ARG A 214 23.55 -11.44 -4.40
N PHE A 215 23.16 -11.88 -3.22
CA PHE A 215 24.03 -11.90 -2.04
C PHE A 215 24.53 -13.33 -1.77
N LYS A 216 25.74 -13.45 -1.21
CA LYS A 216 26.24 -14.70 -0.66
C LYS A 216 25.74 -14.87 0.77
N GLY A 217 25.11 -15.99 1.07
CA GLY A 217 24.52 -16.23 2.40
C GLY A 217 23.17 -15.54 2.57
N ILE A 218 22.86 -15.19 3.80
CA ILE A 218 21.56 -14.66 4.24
C ILE A 218 21.64 -13.18 4.63
N THR A 219 22.80 -12.53 4.45
CA THR A 219 23.05 -11.11 4.78
C THR A 219 23.41 -10.33 3.53
N MET A 220 23.39 -8.99 3.63
CA MET A 220 23.76 -8.08 2.52
C MET A 220 25.26 -7.78 2.46
N GLU A 221 26.13 -8.54 3.15
CA GLU A 221 27.54 -8.22 3.28
C GLU A 221 28.34 -8.45 1.99
N VAL A 222 28.04 -9.54 1.26
CA VAL A 222 28.81 -9.94 0.09
C VAL A 222 27.92 -10.01 -1.13
N PHE A 223 28.17 -9.14 -2.12
CA PHE A 223 27.50 -9.15 -3.42
C PHE A 223 28.17 -10.19 -4.35
N ILE A 224 27.37 -11.08 -4.93
CA ILE A 224 27.80 -11.96 -6.02
C ILE A 224 27.57 -11.25 -7.36
N ASP A 225 26.40 -10.62 -7.52
CA ASP A 225 26.04 -9.82 -8.69
C ASP A 225 25.14 -8.66 -8.28
N LYS A 226 25.21 -7.55 -9.02
CA LYS A 226 24.35 -6.38 -8.83
C LYS A 226 24.05 -5.72 -10.16
N LYS A 227 22.79 -5.31 -10.33
CA LYS A 227 22.31 -4.57 -11.51
C LYS A 227 21.36 -3.46 -11.08
N GLU A 228 21.35 -2.40 -11.85
CA GLU A 228 20.34 -1.35 -11.74
C GLU A 228 19.65 -1.22 -13.09
N TYR A 229 18.33 -1.38 -13.09
CA TYR A 229 17.52 -1.27 -14.30
C TYR A 229 16.76 0.03 -14.29
N ARG A 230 16.92 0.81 -15.35
CA ARG A 230 16.28 2.10 -15.63
C ARG A 230 15.60 2.05 -16.98
N GLY A 231 14.72 3.00 -17.26
CA GLY A 231 14.02 3.12 -18.53
C GLY A 231 12.52 2.84 -18.41
N ASN A 232 11.90 2.37 -19.49
CA ASN A 232 10.47 2.12 -19.46
C ASN A 232 10.09 0.98 -18.51
N ILE A 233 8.91 1.08 -17.89
CA ILE A 233 8.48 0.18 -16.83
C ILE A 233 8.41 -1.29 -17.26
N PHE A 234 8.15 -1.55 -18.55
CA PHE A 234 8.06 -2.91 -19.09
C PHE A 234 9.42 -3.57 -19.20
N SER A 235 10.43 -2.82 -19.69
CA SER A 235 11.81 -3.29 -19.72
C SER A 235 12.37 -3.51 -18.32
N ILE A 236 12.03 -2.64 -17.37
CA ILE A 236 12.38 -2.83 -15.95
C ILE A 236 11.78 -4.13 -15.43
N LEU A 237 10.49 -4.40 -15.66
CA LEU A 237 9.81 -5.61 -15.24
C LEU A 237 10.49 -6.87 -15.81
N GLU A 238 10.72 -6.90 -17.13
CA GLU A 238 11.34 -8.03 -17.82
C GLU A 238 12.77 -8.27 -17.35
N ASN A 239 13.59 -7.23 -17.28
CA ASN A 239 14.98 -7.35 -16.85
C ASN A 239 15.11 -7.78 -15.38
N THR A 240 14.25 -7.25 -14.49
CA THR A 240 14.22 -7.66 -13.09
C THR A 240 13.81 -9.11 -12.94
N GLN A 241 12.78 -9.56 -13.67
CA GLN A 241 12.37 -10.96 -13.68
C GLN A 241 13.52 -11.84 -14.17
N ASN A 242 14.16 -11.51 -15.28
CA ASN A 242 15.29 -12.25 -15.81
C ASN A 242 16.46 -12.32 -14.83
N PHE A 243 16.74 -11.22 -14.11
CA PHE A 243 17.77 -11.23 -13.08
C PHE A 243 17.45 -12.26 -11.99
N ILE A 244 16.20 -12.32 -11.51
CA ILE A 244 15.81 -13.32 -10.50
C ILE A 244 16.01 -14.73 -11.06
N LEU A 245 15.48 -15.00 -12.27
CA LEU A 245 15.52 -16.32 -12.89
C LEU A 245 16.95 -16.83 -13.13
N ASN A 246 17.90 -15.91 -13.38
CA ASN A 246 19.32 -16.25 -13.54
C ASN A 246 20.03 -16.60 -12.21
N HIS A 247 19.43 -16.28 -11.06
CA HIS A 247 20.05 -16.45 -9.75
C HIS A 247 19.29 -17.38 -8.80
N ILE A 248 18.17 -17.96 -9.26
CA ILE A 248 17.44 -19.02 -8.56
C ILE A 248 17.68 -20.38 -9.25
N ASN A 249 17.44 -21.46 -8.53
CA ASN A 249 17.67 -22.80 -9.09
C ASN A 249 16.59 -23.17 -10.11
N LEU A 250 17.05 -23.79 -11.18
CA LEU A 250 16.23 -24.40 -12.21
C LEU A 250 16.41 -25.92 -12.13
N SER A 251 15.32 -26.65 -11.91
CA SER A 251 15.29 -28.11 -11.99
C SER A 251 14.59 -28.56 -13.27
N ALA A 252 15.03 -29.66 -13.85
CA ALA A 252 14.38 -30.26 -14.98
C ALA A 252 13.77 -31.61 -14.56
N LYS A 253 12.49 -31.81 -14.81
CA LYS A 253 11.82 -33.11 -14.68
C LYS A 253 11.59 -33.68 -16.05
N ILE A 254 12.05 -34.93 -16.26
CA ILE A 254 11.82 -35.67 -17.51
C ILE A 254 10.71 -36.68 -17.25
N GLU A 255 9.59 -36.54 -17.97
CA GLU A 255 8.47 -37.48 -17.93
C GLU A 255 8.27 -38.04 -19.36
N GLY A 256 8.69 -39.30 -19.56
CA GLY A 256 8.72 -39.90 -20.87
C GLY A 256 9.68 -39.17 -21.82
N LEU A 257 9.15 -38.65 -22.93
CA LEU A 257 9.92 -37.87 -23.93
C LEU A 257 9.96 -36.37 -23.67
N TYR A 258 9.26 -35.89 -22.66
CA TYR A 258 9.09 -34.46 -22.41
C TYR A 258 9.91 -34.02 -21.21
N ARG A 259 10.64 -32.90 -21.39
CA ARG A 259 11.34 -32.17 -20.32
C ARG A 259 10.49 -30.99 -19.87
N THR A 260 10.25 -30.88 -18.58
CA THR A 260 9.61 -29.71 -17.95
C THR A 260 10.62 -29.04 -17.03
N ASP A 261 10.90 -27.78 -17.33
CA ASP A 261 11.79 -26.94 -16.50
C ASP A 261 10.97 -26.27 -15.39
N ASN A 262 11.37 -26.48 -14.13
CA ASN A 262 10.72 -25.94 -12.97
C ASN A 262 11.70 -25.07 -12.17
N TYR A 263 11.40 -23.79 -12.07
CA TYR A 263 12.13 -22.92 -11.14
C TYR A 263 11.73 -23.23 -9.70
N GLU A 264 12.70 -23.13 -8.80
CA GLU A 264 12.48 -23.36 -7.36
C GLU A 264 11.41 -22.45 -6.74
N ILE A 265 11.20 -21.24 -7.31
CA ILE A 265 10.08 -20.35 -6.98
C ILE A 265 9.26 -20.15 -8.25
N PRO A 266 7.93 -20.35 -8.22
CA PRO A 266 7.08 -20.22 -9.40
C PRO A 266 7.18 -18.85 -10.06
N ILE A 267 7.44 -18.82 -11.36
CA ILE A 267 7.57 -17.58 -12.15
C ILE A 267 6.33 -16.70 -12.02
N VAL A 268 5.14 -17.31 -12.01
CA VAL A 268 3.86 -16.59 -11.87
C VAL A 268 3.80 -15.80 -10.57
N ALA A 269 4.28 -16.36 -9.46
CA ALA A 269 4.29 -15.70 -8.16
C ALA A 269 5.30 -14.53 -8.13
N LEU A 270 6.51 -14.73 -8.66
CA LEU A 270 7.53 -13.70 -8.78
C LEU A 270 7.07 -12.54 -9.67
N ARG A 271 6.50 -12.86 -10.84
CA ARG A 271 5.98 -11.86 -11.77
C ARG A 271 4.88 -11.02 -11.13
N GLU A 272 3.94 -11.65 -10.44
CA GLU A 272 2.85 -10.95 -9.76
C GLU A 272 3.38 -10.00 -8.67
N ALA A 273 4.35 -10.44 -7.88
CA ALA A 273 4.97 -9.60 -6.85
C ALA A 273 5.74 -8.41 -7.44
N LEU A 274 6.44 -8.60 -8.56
CA LEU A 274 7.13 -7.51 -9.28
C LEU A 274 6.14 -6.50 -9.86
N ILE A 275 5.05 -6.97 -10.45
CA ILE A 275 3.98 -6.11 -10.97
C ILE A 275 3.36 -5.29 -9.83
N ASN A 276 3.06 -5.94 -8.71
CA ASN A 276 2.51 -5.26 -7.54
C ASN A 276 3.49 -4.22 -6.99
N ALA A 277 4.79 -4.53 -6.94
CA ALA A 277 5.81 -3.58 -6.51
C ALA A 277 5.86 -2.33 -7.41
N LEU A 278 5.68 -2.48 -8.73
CA LEU A 278 5.66 -1.37 -9.69
C LEU A 278 4.35 -0.57 -9.61
N ILE A 279 3.18 -1.24 -9.54
CA ILE A 279 1.87 -0.57 -9.52
C ILE A 279 1.64 0.16 -8.19
N HIS A 280 2.11 -0.39 -7.08
CA HIS A 280 1.88 0.18 -5.74
C HIS A 280 3.03 1.03 -5.22
N ARG A 281 4.14 1.18 -5.98
CA ARG A 281 5.24 2.08 -5.61
C ARG A 281 4.73 3.50 -5.37
N ASP A 282 5.24 4.13 -4.34
CA ASP A 282 5.08 5.58 -4.13
C ASP A 282 6.05 6.35 -5.05
N TYR A 283 5.55 6.76 -6.22
CA TYR A 283 6.31 7.53 -7.19
C TYR A 283 6.51 9.00 -6.80
N ALA A 284 5.75 9.53 -5.85
CA ALA A 284 5.99 10.84 -5.28
C ALA A 284 7.24 10.89 -4.39
N ASN A 285 7.77 9.73 -3.98
CA ASN A 285 8.97 9.61 -3.17
C ASN A 285 10.20 9.37 -4.05
N PHE A 286 10.90 10.44 -4.44
CA PHE A 286 12.06 10.39 -5.34
C PHE A 286 13.32 9.80 -4.70
N GLY A 287 13.39 9.74 -3.37
CA GLY A 287 14.60 9.29 -2.63
C GLY A 287 14.71 7.78 -2.46
N ARG A 288 13.76 6.97 -2.98
CA ARG A 288 13.69 5.54 -2.69
C ARG A 288 13.43 4.71 -3.95
N ASP A 289 14.25 3.68 -4.15
CA ASP A 289 14.09 2.73 -5.26
C ASP A 289 13.43 1.43 -4.81
N ILE A 290 12.80 0.73 -5.76
CA ILE A 290 12.47 -0.67 -5.56
C ILE A 290 13.79 -1.44 -5.46
N LYS A 291 13.89 -2.29 -4.44
CA LYS A 291 15.05 -3.18 -4.24
C LYS A 291 14.61 -4.62 -4.37
N MET A 292 15.40 -5.42 -5.06
CA MET A 292 15.19 -6.84 -5.21
C MET A 292 16.49 -7.56 -4.82
N GLY A 293 16.39 -8.46 -3.83
CA GLY A 293 17.49 -9.24 -3.31
C GLY A 293 17.27 -10.75 -3.50
N VAL A 294 18.27 -11.45 -4.02
CA VAL A 294 18.31 -12.91 -4.03
C VAL A 294 19.36 -13.34 -3.01
N TYR A 295 18.95 -14.00 -1.94
CA TYR A 295 19.77 -14.58 -0.89
C TYR A 295 19.84 -16.11 -1.04
N ASP A 296 20.58 -16.79 -0.17
CA ASP A 296 20.64 -18.25 -0.23
C ASP A 296 19.34 -18.92 0.26
N ASP A 297 18.57 -18.23 1.10
CA ASP A 297 17.35 -18.72 1.76
C ASP A 297 16.06 -18.04 1.28
N ILE A 298 16.14 -16.80 0.78
CA ILE A 298 14.97 -16.03 0.32
C ILE A 298 15.23 -15.27 -0.97
N VAL A 299 14.12 -14.94 -1.66
CA VAL A 299 14.04 -13.85 -2.65
C VAL A 299 13.15 -12.76 -2.06
N ASN A 300 13.67 -11.54 -2.01
CA ASN A 300 13.02 -10.40 -1.36
C ASN A 300 12.77 -9.28 -2.36
N ILE A 301 11.55 -8.73 -2.36
CA ILE A 301 11.13 -7.60 -3.20
C ILE A 301 10.60 -6.50 -2.27
N VAL A 302 11.30 -5.36 -2.21
CA VAL A 302 10.98 -4.23 -1.35
C VAL A 302 10.55 -3.04 -2.20
N SER A 303 9.31 -2.60 -2.04
CA SER A 303 8.75 -1.46 -2.77
C SER A 303 8.55 -0.26 -1.84
N PRO A 304 8.99 0.95 -2.25
CA PRO A 304 8.70 2.18 -1.50
C PRO A 304 7.21 2.51 -1.51
N GLY A 305 6.72 2.95 -0.37
CA GLY A 305 5.33 3.30 -0.09
C GLY A 305 4.71 2.34 0.92
N ALA A 306 4.23 2.88 2.04
CA ALA A 306 3.40 2.12 2.97
C ALA A 306 2.14 1.63 2.27
N LEU A 307 1.46 0.63 2.82
CA LEU A 307 0.13 0.28 2.36
C LEU A 307 -0.80 1.50 2.43
N PRO A 308 -1.71 1.67 1.47
CA PRO A 308 -2.74 2.69 1.58
C PRO A 308 -3.39 2.61 2.95
N SER A 309 -3.66 3.77 3.55
CA SER A 309 -4.06 3.87 4.96
C SER A 309 -5.32 3.07 5.33
N ILE A 310 -6.15 2.74 4.33
CA ILE A 310 -7.39 1.96 4.48
C ILE A 310 -7.20 0.44 4.41
N VAL A 311 -6.01 -0.02 4.06
CA VAL A 311 -5.76 -1.44 3.81
C VAL A 311 -4.74 -1.95 4.83
N THR A 312 -5.06 -3.07 5.46
CA THR A 312 -4.14 -3.82 6.31
C THR A 312 -3.57 -5.02 5.55
N ILE A 313 -2.52 -5.65 6.09
CA ILE A 313 -1.99 -6.90 5.53
C ILE A 313 -3.08 -7.99 5.52
N GLU A 314 -3.91 -8.07 6.57
CA GLU A 314 -5.03 -9.01 6.63
C GLU A 314 -6.06 -8.76 5.55
N ASP A 315 -6.34 -7.49 5.21
CA ASP A 315 -7.26 -7.14 4.12
C ASP A 315 -6.69 -7.60 2.77
N ILE A 316 -5.39 -7.38 2.55
CA ILE A 316 -4.72 -7.82 1.33
C ILE A 316 -4.77 -9.35 1.19
N LEU A 317 -4.51 -10.08 2.27
CA LEU A 317 -4.59 -11.53 2.31
C LEU A 317 -6.03 -12.05 2.07
N ARG A 318 -7.05 -11.23 2.33
CA ARG A 318 -8.46 -11.51 2.01
C ARG A 318 -8.87 -11.06 0.61
N GLY A 319 -7.94 -10.55 -0.20
CA GLY A 319 -8.19 -10.09 -1.57
C GLY A 319 -8.72 -8.66 -1.68
N ARG A 320 -8.68 -7.88 -0.60
CA ARG A 320 -8.98 -6.44 -0.65
C ARG A 320 -7.71 -5.70 -1.08
N SER A 321 -7.83 -4.81 -2.04
CA SER A 321 -6.71 -3.98 -2.49
C SER A 321 -7.17 -2.57 -2.80
N GLU A 322 -6.29 -1.61 -2.58
CA GLU A 322 -6.44 -0.25 -3.09
C GLU A 322 -5.25 0.07 -3.99
N ILE A 323 -5.56 0.48 -5.20
CA ILE A 323 -4.53 0.77 -6.21
C ILE A 323 -4.01 2.18 -5.98
N ARG A 324 -2.69 2.32 -5.75
CA ARG A 324 -2.05 3.63 -5.58
C ARG A 324 -1.93 4.38 -6.91
N ASN A 325 -1.49 3.71 -7.97
CA ASN A 325 -1.27 4.29 -9.28
C ASN A 325 -2.32 3.75 -10.27
N LYS A 326 -3.48 4.41 -10.28
CA LYS A 326 -4.67 3.95 -11.02
C LYS A 326 -4.46 3.93 -12.53
N VAL A 327 -3.75 4.92 -13.07
CA VAL A 327 -3.50 5.04 -14.52
C VAL A 327 -2.56 3.93 -14.99
N ILE A 328 -1.44 3.71 -14.27
CA ILE A 328 -0.50 2.64 -14.58
C ILE A 328 -1.22 1.28 -14.51
N ALA A 329 -2.02 1.04 -13.47
CA ALA A 329 -2.78 -0.20 -13.34
C ALA A 329 -3.76 -0.42 -14.50
N ASN A 330 -4.46 0.65 -14.95
CA ASN A 330 -5.36 0.56 -16.10
C ASN A 330 -4.61 0.20 -17.38
N VAL A 331 -3.41 0.76 -17.61
CA VAL A 331 -2.58 0.39 -18.77
C VAL A 331 -2.13 -1.07 -18.68
N PHE A 332 -1.69 -1.53 -17.50
CA PHE A 332 -1.30 -2.93 -17.30
C PHE A 332 -2.46 -3.89 -17.55
N LYS A 333 -3.68 -3.50 -17.14
CA LYS A 333 -4.91 -4.26 -17.43
C LYS A 333 -5.21 -4.30 -18.93
N GLU A 334 -5.14 -3.15 -19.62
CA GLU A 334 -5.35 -3.07 -21.07
C GLU A 334 -4.38 -3.96 -21.83
N LEU A 335 -3.15 -4.10 -21.35
CA LEU A 335 -2.13 -4.97 -21.91
C LEU A 335 -2.25 -6.45 -21.46
N GLY A 336 -3.26 -6.78 -20.65
CA GLY A 336 -3.44 -8.16 -20.14
C GLY A 336 -2.38 -8.60 -19.13
N LEU A 337 -1.65 -7.66 -18.52
CA LEU A 337 -0.61 -7.96 -17.55
C LEU A 337 -1.16 -8.23 -16.15
N ILE A 338 -2.33 -7.69 -15.82
CA ILE A 338 -3.03 -7.88 -14.54
C ILE A 338 -4.51 -8.19 -14.77
N GLU A 339 -5.14 -8.81 -13.77
CA GLU A 339 -6.58 -9.03 -13.68
C GLU A 339 -7.24 -8.03 -12.73
N GLN A 340 -8.57 -7.85 -12.87
CA GLN A 340 -9.31 -6.78 -12.19
C GLN A 340 -9.70 -7.09 -10.73
N TRP A 341 -9.61 -8.35 -10.28
CA TRP A 341 -10.32 -8.82 -9.09
C TRP A 341 -9.52 -8.82 -7.79
N GLY A 342 -8.37 -8.13 -7.69
CA GLY A 342 -7.56 -8.13 -6.46
C GLY A 342 -7.00 -9.50 -6.08
N SER A 343 -6.98 -10.44 -7.03
CA SER A 343 -6.57 -11.84 -6.81
C SER A 343 -5.05 -12.04 -6.77
N GLY A 344 -4.26 -10.99 -7.01
CA GLY A 344 -2.81 -11.08 -7.18
C GLY A 344 -2.09 -11.71 -5.98
N ILE A 345 -2.35 -11.23 -4.78
CA ILE A 345 -1.73 -11.78 -3.55
C ILE A 345 -2.21 -13.22 -3.29
N ASN A 346 -3.51 -13.48 -3.46
CA ASN A 346 -4.03 -14.85 -3.33
C ASN A 346 -3.39 -15.80 -4.36
N ARG A 347 -3.14 -15.32 -5.59
CA ARG A 347 -2.44 -16.08 -6.62
C ARG A 347 -1.01 -16.39 -6.21
N ILE A 348 -0.28 -15.42 -5.66
CA ILE A 348 1.06 -15.62 -5.11
C ILE A 348 1.03 -16.74 -4.06
N MET A 349 0.16 -16.61 -3.04
CA MET A 349 0.05 -17.59 -1.95
C MET A 349 -0.31 -19.00 -2.44
N LEU A 350 -1.35 -19.10 -3.29
CA LEU A 350 -1.81 -20.37 -3.83
C LEU A 350 -0.78 -21.05 -4.73
N THR A 351 -0.06 -20.26 -5.54
CA THR A 351 0.93 -20.81 -6.48
C THR A 351 2.14 -21.34 -5.72
N CYS A 352 2.63 -20.63 -4.69
CA CYS A 352 3.69 -21.12 -3.82
C CYS A 352 3.26 -22.38 -3.06
N LYS A 353 2.05 -22.40 -2.49
CA LYS A 353 1.50 -23.59 -1.80
C LYS A 353 1.41 -24.80 -2.73
N LYS A 354 0.95 -24.62 -3.98
CA LYS A 354 0.87 -25.71 -4.98
C LYS A 354 2.26 -26.24 -5.37
N ALA A 355 3.28 -25.39 -5.31
CA ALA A 355 4.68 -25.79 -5.54
C ALA A 355 5.35 -26.43 -4.31
N GLY A 356 4.62 -26.62 -3.20
CA GLY A 356 5.17 -27.20 -1.97
C GLY A 356 6.08 -26.23 -1.18
N LEU A 357 6.01 -24.94 -1.46
CA LEU A 357 6.78 -23.91 -0.76
C LEU A 357 6.02 -23.34 0.44
N ASP A 358 6.77 -22.84 1.41
CA ASP A 358 6.23 -21.99 2.46
C ASP A 358 5.55 -20.76 1.84
N GLN A 359 4.49 -20.30 2.48
CA GLN A 359 3.80 -19.10 2.01
C GLN A 359 4.70 -17.88 2.13
N PRO A 360 4.76 -17.05 1.07
CA PRO A 360 5.52 -15.80 1.09
C PRO A 360 5.06 -14.90 2.24
N LYS A 361 6.02 -14.23 2.87
CA LYS A 361 5.75 -13.29 3.95
C LYS A 361 5.64 -11.88 3.40
N ILE A 362 4.56 -11.19 3.77
CA ILE A 362 4.34 -9.78 3.42
C ILE A 362 4.47 -8.95 4.70
N LYS A 363 5.29 -7.90 4.65
CA LYS A 363 5.53 -6.98 5.76
C LYS A 363 5.36 -5.54 5.29
N GLU A 364 4.89 -4.68 6.20
CA GLU A 364 4.94 -3.23 6.04
C GLU A 364 5.83 -2.66 7.14
N GLN A 365 6.94 -2.04 6.76
CA GLN A 365 7.87 -1.47 7.73
C GLN A 365 8.61 -0.26 7.16
N GLY A 366 8.71 0.83 7.94
CA GLY A 366 9.51 2.00 7.57
C GLY A 366 9.06 2.73 6.30
N GLY A 367 7.79 2.58 5.91
CA GLY A 367 7.27 3.14 4.67
C GLY A 367 7.62 2.32 3.43
N PHE A 368 7.85 1.02 3.59
CA PHE A 368 8.06 0.05 2.52
C PHE A 368 7.11 -1.13 2.70
N VAL A 369 6.74 -1.73 1.57
CA VAL A 369 6.11 -3.05 1.52
C VAL A 369 7.16 -4.04 1.03
N ASP A 370 7.30 -5.11 1.77
CA ASP A 370 8.30 -6.15 1.59
C ASP A 370 7.63 -7.50 1.36
N VAL A 371 8.01 -8.20 0.30
CA VAL A 371 7.53 -9.55 -0.04
C VAL A 371 8.71 -10.50 -0.06
N GLU A 372 8.73 -11.46 0.87
CA GLU A 372 9.77 -12.46 1.03
C GLU A 372 9.27 -13.82 0.54
N PHE A 373 9.92 -14.40 -0.46
CA PHE A 373 9.72 -15.76 -0.93
C PHE A 373 10.80 -16.66 -0.31
N TYR A 374 10.40 -17.73 0.35
CA TYR A 374 11.34 -18.72 0.90
C TYR A 374 11.84 -19.63 -0.20
N ARG A 375 13.15 -19.81 -0.26
CA ARG A 375 13.80 -20.78 -1.16
C ARG A 375 13.81 -22.16 -0.51
N PRO A 376 13.62 -23.25 -1.28
CA PRO A 376 13.73 -24.61 -0.74
C PRO A 376 15.11 -24.80 -0.11
N LYS A 377 15.14 -25.41 1.09
CA LYS A 377 16.41 -25.82 1.68
C LYS A 377 17.09 -26.80 0.74
N LYS A 378 18.35 -26.52 0.38
CA LYS A 378 19.16 -27.51 -0.32
C LYS A 378 19.38 -28.68 0.63
N TYR A 379 18.94 -29.88 0.23
CA TYR A 379 19.29 -31.11 0.89
C TYR A 379 20.75 -31.48 0.59
#